data_e9f4b237b7f65cc5781098ac8fecfc75
#
_entry.id   e9f4b237b7f65cc5781098ac8fecfc75
#
_cell.length_a   1.000
_cell.length_b   1.000
_cell.length_c   1.000
_cell.angle_alpha   90.00
_cell.angle_beta   90.00
_cell.angle_gamma   90.00
#
_symmetry.space_group_name_H-M   'P 1'
#
loop_
_entity.id
_entity.type
_entity.pdbx_description
1 polymer ?
#
loop_
_entity_poly.entity_id
_entity_poly.type
_entity_poly.pdbx_seq_one_letter_code
_entity_poly.pdbx_strand_id
1 'polypeptide(L)'
;MTYTADQLIKIRKDKWNELHDIEYDKKLRNAIADKIINSKGLIKEIKNSPEKLIEMVFIVVDKEQRTSPFFLNEVQKEFISILNKAIDDYSKGLITDISLLVLKGRQQGFTTLITAYQEACSITQRNFQGFTLADKTDNAEAIFQNKAKFPYSQLPEVLKPTEKFNNKRQLLFEKINSSWAVDTATSNVGRSRTVNFFHGSECAFWKDGIAPIQAALGEAFTKNCIKIYESTANGFNDYQKMWSSGVHINCFFEWWKTKEYNINFESEDIRQSFLKDIENKNDWIYQRLKWLKNDIKLKDTQLYWYFKKYQNYIDKDLIKQEYPCTPNEAFLMSGNCIFDVELIINRLSRIPRIIKQGYFIYDEEKAKLGKMTNIRWVNDRNGYIKIYELPNTPKITKYCIGGDTAGEGSDYFTGHVLDARTGKQVAVLKHQFDADLYAKQMYCLGMYYSSRNNRGELQTALIGIECNFDSFPIRELERLGYMNMYVRQEEDTYTGRLTKRFGFRTDRNSRPRVISNLVQIVRESTNLLNDKDTLEEMLTFVRNEKGRPEAQEGAHDDLVMGLAIAYEIKDQVLFSEEPITVEQQFNFSVEKPAQKDYGETVIPV
;
A
#
# COMPACT_ATOMS: atom_id res chain seq x y z
N MET A 1 19.83 -48.61 -12.94
CA MET A 1 19.68 -47.77 -11.72
C MET A 1 18.68 -46.66 -12.01
N THR A 2 17.66 -46.55 -11.18
CA THR A 2 16.64 -45.49 -11.31
C THR A 2 17.14 -44.27 -10.53
N TYR A 3 17.45 -43.19 -11.21
CA TYR A 3 17.89 -41.93 -10.58
C TYR A 3 16.67 -41.16 -10.06
N THR A 4 16.82 -40.48 -8.93
CA THR A 4 15.89 -39.41 -8.48
C THR A 4 16.29 -38.09 -9.08
N ALA A 5 15.36 -37.11 -9.10
CA ALA A 5 15.68 -35.76 -9.58
C ALA A 5 16.82 -35.12 -8.77
N ASP A 6 16.80 -35.28 -7.43
CA ASP A 6 17.85 -34.72 -6.56
C ASP A 6 19.25 -35.30 -6.83
N GLN A 7 19.32 -36.57 -7.20
CA GLN A 7 20.60 -37.18 -7.62
C GLN A 7 21.10 -36.58 -8.94
N LEU A 8 20.22 -36.36 -9.91
CA LEU A 8 20.59 -35.74 -11.20
C LEU A 8 21.00 -34.28 -11.04
N ILE A 9 20.29 -33.52 -10.19
CA ILE A 9 20.66 -32.14 -9.83
C ILE A 9 22.04 -32.12 -9.18
N LYS A 10 22.30 -33.02 -8.22
CA LYS A 10 23.60 -33.11 -7.56
C LYS A 10 24.72 -33.41 -8.55
N ILE A 11 24.54 -34.38 -9.44
CA ILE A 11 25.53 -34.73 -10.49
C ILE A 11 25.82 -33.49 -11.35
N ARG A 12 24.78 -32.74 -11.76
CA ARG A 12 24.96 -31.54 -12.57
C ARG A 12 25.73 -30.44 -11.81
N LYS A 13 25.39 -30.20 -10.54
CA LYS A 13 26.09 -29.23 -9.68
C LYS A 13 27.55 -29.59 -9.47
N ASP A 14 27.83 -30.85 -9.13
CA ASP A 14 29.19 -31.31 -8.88
C ASP A 14 30.04 -31.13 -10.14
N LYS A 15 29.51 -31.51 -11.32
CA LYS A 15 30.21 -31.35 -12.59
C LYS A 15 30.40 -29.89 -13.02
N TRP A 16 29.41 -29.04 -12.77
CA TRP A 16 29.55 -27.61 -13.03
C TRP A 16 30.64 -26.98 -12.13
N ASN A 17 30.64 -27.30 -10.86
CA ASN A 17 31.64 -26.81 -9.92
C ASN A 17 33.07 -27.29 -10.25
N GLU A 18 33.20 -28.46 -10.87
CA GLU A 18 34.48 -29.02 -11.30
C GLU A 18 35.00 -28.36 -12.58
N LEU A 19 34.15 -28.15 -13.58
CA LEU A 19 34.56 -27.85 -14.95
C LEU A 19 34.28 -26.41 -15.38
N HIS A 20 33.21 -25.80 -14.89
CA HIS A 20 32.70 -24.48 -15.34
C HIS A 20 32.56 -24.39 -16.87
N ASP A 21 32.21 -25.50 -17.53
CA ASP A 21 32.13 -25.63 -18.98
C ASP A 21 30.66 -25.78 -19.45
N ILE A 22 30.18 -24.78 -20.18
CA ILE A 22 28.80 -24.72 -20.68
C ILE A 22 28.52 -25.76 -21.79
N GLU A 23 29.51 -26.12 -22.57
CA GLU A 23 29.36 -27.15 -23.62
C GLU A 23 29.30 -28.55 -22.99
N TYR A 24 30.05 -28.78 -21.92
CA TYR A 24 29.91 -30.00 -21.14
C TYR A 24 28.53 -30.06 -20.45
N ASP A 25 28.09 -28.96 -19.84
CA ASP A 25 26.75 -28.87 -19.23
C ASP A 25 25.64 -29.15 -20.26
N LYS A 26 25.76 -28.66 -21.48
CA LYS A 26 24.82 -28.94 -22.56
C LYS A 26 24.71 -30.43 -22.87
N LYS A 27 25.85 -31.15 -22.95
CA LYS A 27 25.87 -32.60 -23.15
C LYS A 27 25.22 -33.31 -21.96
N LEU A 28 25.52 -32.87 -20.74
CA LEU A 28 24.97 -33.46 -19.53
C LEU A 28 23.46 -33.24 -19.44
N ARG A 29 22.94 -32.04 -19.77
CA ARG A 29 21.51 -31.75 -19.82
C ARG A 29 20.76 -32.65 -20.81
N ASN A 30 21.33 -32.91 -22.00
CA ASN A 30 20.75 -33.86 -22.95
C ASN A 30 20.66 -35.28 -22.36
N ALA A 31 21.73 -35.76 -21.74
CA ALA A 31 21.74 -37.07 -21.09
C ALA A 31 20.74 -37.16 -19.89
N ILE A 32 20.55 -36.05 -19.15
CA ILE A 32 19.53 -35.95 -18.11
C ILE A 32 18.12 -35.99 -18.71
N ALA A 33 17.90 -35.25 -19.80
CA ALA A 33 16.62 -35.20 -20.49
C ALA A 33 16.20 -36.58 -21.01
N ASP A 34 17.13 -37.35 -21.57
CA ASP A 34 16.90 -38.75 -22.01
C ASP A 34 16.47 -39.64 -20.80
N LYS A 35 17.05 -39.43 -19.61
CA LYS A 35 16.63 -40.15 -18.41
C LYS A 35 15.22 -39.75 -17.97
N ILE A 36 14.87 -38.46 -18.07
CA ILE A 36 13.55 -37.94 -17.71
C ILE A 36 12.47 -38.58 -18.57
N ILE A 37 12.60 -38.54 -19.91
CA ILE A 37 11.56 -39.07 -20.83
C ILE A 37 11.38 -40.58 -20.70
N ASN A 38 12.41 -41.31 -20.31
CA ASN A 38 12.39 -42.76 -20.14
C ASN A 38 11.99 -43.21 -18.71
N SER A 39 11.67 -42.27 -17.78
CA SER A 39 11.30 -42.59 -16.40
C SER A 39 9.96 -41.96 -16.01
N LYS A 40 8.91 -42.80 -15.89
CA LYS A 40 7.61 -42.38 -15.35
C LYS A 40 7.71 -41.74 -13.97
N GLY A 41 8.64 -42.19 -13.14
CA GLY A 41 8.90 -41.65 -11.81
C GLY A 41 9.42 -40.23 -11.86
N LEU A 42 10.45 -39.95 -12.68
CA LEU A 42 10.99 -38.59 -12.91
C LEU A 42 9.95 -37.66 -13.51
N ILE A 43 9.17 -38.12 -14.51
CA ILE A 43 8.08 -37.30 -15.09
C ILE A 43 7.06 -36.91 -14.02
N LYS A 44 6.67 -37.82 -13.13
CA LYS A 44 5.76 -37.51 -12.02
C LYS A 44 6.40 -36.53 -11.04
N GLU A 45 7.67 -36.73 -10.71
CA GLU A 45 8.40 -35.87 -9.78
C GLU A 45 8.49 -34.43 -10.29
N ILE A 46 8.89 -34.20 -11.56
CA ILE A 46 8.99 -32.86 -12.13
C ILE A 46 7.64 -32.16 -12.31
N LYS A 47 6.55 -32.91 -12.51
CA LYS A 47 5.19 -32.31 -12.55
C LYS A 47 4.74 -31.81 -11.20
N ASN A 48 5.13 -32.47 -10.12
CA ASN A 48 4.80 -32.10 -8.76
C ASN A 48 5.78 -31.06 -8.18
N SER A 49 7.00 -30.99 -8.73
CA SER A 49 8.08 -30.12 -8.30
C SER A 49 8.80 -29.52 -9.51
N PRO A 50 8.17 -28.53 -10.19
CA PRO A 50 8.72 -27.93 -11.42
C PRO A 50 10.12 -27.33 -11.23
N GLU A 51 10.44 -26.85 -10.02
CA GLU A 51 11.76 -26.34 -9.65
C GLU A 51 12.89 -27.38 -9.86
N LYS A 52 12.58 -28.66 -9.71
CA LYS A 52 13.57 -29.70 -9.97
C LYS A 52 13.93 -29.80 -11.45
N LEU A 53 12.96 -29.59 -12.35
CA LEU A 53 13.25 -29.52 -13.79
C LEU A 53 14.14 -28.32 -14.10
N ILE A 54 13.91 -27.17 -13.45
CA ILE A 54 14.74 -25.98 -13.62
C ILE A 54 16.20 -26.31 -13.27
N GLU A 55 16.45 -26.86 -12.10
CA GLU A 55 17.82 -27.19 -11.67
C GLU A 55 18.46 -28.32 -12.49
N MET A 56 17.67 -29.20 -13.12
CA MET A 56 18.19 -30.27 -13.96
C MET A 56 18.60 -29.84 -15.36
N VAL A 57 17.85 -28.90 -16.00
CA VAL A 57 18.06 -28.65 -17.45
C VAL A 57 17.99 -27.18 -17.87
N PHE A 58 17.55 -26.24 -17.03
CA PHE A 58 17.51 -24.84 -17.41
C PHE A 58 18.87 -24.17 -17.27
N ILE A 59 19.05 -23.11 -18.02
CA ILE A 59 20.18 -22.19 -17.93
C ILE A 59 19.67 -20.78 -17.65
N VAL A 60 20.56 -19.92 -17.22
CA VAL A 60 20.29 -18.50 -16.94
C VAL A 60 21.46 -17.66 -17.43
N VAL A 61 21.19 -16.41 -17.80
CA VAL A 61 22.24 -15.40 -17.94
C VAL A 61 22.43 -14.75 -16.57
N ASP A 62 23.62 -14.88 -16.01
CA ASP A 62 23.97 -14.35 -14.69
C ASP A 62 24.15 -12.80 -14.72
N LYS A 63 24.41 -12.20 -13.57
CA LYS A 63 24.64 -10.76 -13.44
C LYS A 63 25.91 -10.25 -14.17
N GLU A 64 26.84 -11.16 -14.47
CA GLU A 64 28.06 -10.89 -15.22
C GLU A 64 27.90 -11.17 -16.73
N GLN A 65 26.65 -11.32 -17.18
CA GLN A 65 26.28 -11.60 -18.59
C GLN A 65 26.84 -12.94 -19.11
N ARG A 66 27.11 -13.90 -18.22
CA ARG A 66 27.55 -15.25 -18.62
C ARG A 66 26.39 -16.22 -18.58
N THR A 67 26.38 -17.14 -19.55
CA THR A 67 25.45 -18.26 -19.52
C THR A 67 25.91 -19.31 -18.52
N SER A 68 25.04 -19.66 -17.57
CA SER A 68 25.32 -20.65 -16.53
C SER A 68 24.11 -21.56 -16.25
N PRO A 69 24.30 -22.72 -15.64
CA PRO A 69 23.19 -23.54 -15.16
C PRO A 69 22.31 -22.77 -14.16
N PHE A 70 21.00 -22.96 -14.25
CA PHE A 70 20.10 -22.36 -13.31
C PHE A 70 19.98 -23.22 -12.03
N PHE A 71 20.82 -22.95 -11.07
CA PHE A 71 20.70 -23.50 -9.72
C PHE A 71 20.08 -22.47 -8.78
N LEU A 72 19.08 -22.89 -8.01
CA LEU A 72 18.37 -22.01 -7.10
C LEU A 72 19.32 -21.50 -5.99
N ASN A 73 19.32 -20.19 -5.78
CA ASN A 73 19.98 -19.58 -4.63
C ASN A 73 19.15 -19.74 -3.35
N GLU A 74 19.69 -19.34 -2.19
CA GLU A 74 19.06 -19.59 -0.89
C GLU A 74 17.69 -18.90 -0.74
N VAL A 75 17.54 -17.64 -1.23
CA VAL A 75 16.24 -16.95 -1.16
C VAL A 75 15.20 -17.55 -2.11
N GLN A 76 15.64 -18.06 -3.24
CA GLN A 76 14.78 -18.75 -4.20
C GLN A 76 14.29 -20.11 -3.65
N LYS A 77 15.15 -20.85 -2.95
CA LYS A 77 14.76 -22.10 -2.27
C LYS A 77 13.76 -21.84 -1.13
N GLU A 78 14.00 -20.80 -0.34
CA GLU A 78 13.07 -20.37 0.71
C GLU A 78 11.70 -20.03 0.11
N PHE A 79 11.66 -19.27 -0.98
CA PHE A 79 10.43 -18.96 -1.68
C PHE A 79 9.70 -20.19 -2.21
N ILE A 80 10.41 -21.12 -2.85
CA ILE A 80 9.83 -22.39 -3.33
C ILE A 80 9.25 -23.21 -2.16
N SER A 81 9.91 -23.22 -1.01
CA SER A 81 9.37 -23.89 0.18
C SER A 81 8.05 -23.28 0.64
N ILE A 82 7.94 -21.94 0.65
CA ILE A 82 6.70 -21.22 0.98
C ILE A 82 5.60 -21.51 -0.06
N LEU A 83 5.94 -21.47 -1.35
CA LEU A 83 5.01 -21.76 -2.44
C LEU A 83 4.47 -23.20 -2.36
N ASN A 84 5.35 -24.18 -2.18
CA ASN A 84 4.97 -25.59 -2.07
C ASN A 84 4.09 -25.83 -0.84
N LYS A 85 4.37 -25.16 0.29
CA LYS A 85 3.51 -25.18 1.47
C LYS A 85 2.14 -24.59 1.18
N ALA A 86 2.05 -23.44 0.49
CA ALA A 86 0.78 -22.82 0.14
C ALA A 86 -0.07 -23.73 -0.77
N ILE A 87 0.56 -24.40 -1.75
CA ILE A 87 -0.12 -25.39 -2.62
C ILE A 87 -0.64 -26.58 -1.80
N ASP A 88 0.15 -27.09 -0.87
CA ASP A 88 -0.24 -28.18 0.02
C ASP A 88 -1.38 -27.77 0.97
N ASP A 89 -1.28 -26.59 1.60
CA ASP A 89 -2.32 -26.03 2.49
C ASP A 89 -3.64 -25.82 1.72
N TYR A 90 -3.58 -25.35 0.47
CA TYR A 90 -4.75 -25.24 -0.39
C TYR A 90 -5.35 -26.61 -0.71
N SER A 91 -4.53 -27.61 -1.03
CA SER A 91 -4.98 -28.97 -1.34
C SER A 91 -5.69 -29.64 -0.16
N LYS A 92 -5.31 -29.25 1.07
CA LYS A 92 -5.91 -29.70 2.34
C LYS A 92 -7.12 -28.87 2.78
N GLY A 93 -7.47 -27.81 2.05
CA GLY A 93 -8.55 -26.89 2.39
C GLY A 93 -8.26 -25.99 3.60
N LEU A 94 -6.99 -25.82 3.97
CA LEU A 94 -6.57 -24.94 5.06
C LEU A 94 -6.57 -23.46 4.63
N ILE A 95 -6.39 -23.19 3.36
CA ILE A 95 -6.54 -21.87 2.74
C ILE A 95 -7.47 -21.98 1.53
N THR A 96 -8.15 -20.90 1.20
CA THR A 96 -9.13 -20.84 0.10
C THR A 96 -8.55 -20.30 -1.20
N ASP A 97 -7.36 -19.73 -1.15
CA ASP A 97 -6.71 -19.07 -2.28
C ASP A 97 -5.18 -19.16 -2.16
N ILE A 98 -4.50 -19.35 -3.30
CA ILE A 98 -3.03 -19.37 -3.35
C ILE A 98 -2.56 -18.01 -3.88
N SER A 99 -2.32 -17.09 -2.97
CA SER A 99 -1.90 -15.73 -3.30
C SER A 99 -0.70 -15.30 -2.45
N LEU A 100 0.45 -15.12 -3.10
CA LEU A 100 1.71 -14.75 -2.47
C LEU A 100 2.08 -13.33 -2.85
N LEU A 101 2.50 -12.55 -1.87
CA LEU A 101 2.98 -11.20 -2.02
C LEU A 101 4.48 -11.15 -1.67
N VAL A 102 5.32 -10.92 -2.67
CA VAL A 102 6.78 -11.03 -2.55
C VAL A 102 7.41 -9.64 -2.50
N LEU A 103 7.72 -9.18 -1.29
CA LEU A 103 8.50 -7.97 -1.05
C LEU A 103 9.98 -8.33 -0.95
N LYS A 104 10.78 -7.76 -1.82
CA LYS A 104 12.17 -8.18 -2.01
C LYS A 104 13.13 -6.99 -2.10
N GLY A 105 14.40 -7.24 -1.79
CA GLY A 105 15.49 -6.37 -2.23
C GLY A 105 15.74 -6.50 -3.74
N ARG A 106 16.46 -5.53 -4.30
CA ARG A 106 16.77 -5.50 -5.73
C ARG A 106 17.61 -6.70 -6.16
N GLN A 107 17.40 -7.22 -7.37
CA GLN A 107 18.24 -8.24 -8.03
C GLN A 107 18.40 -9.59 -7.27
N GLN A 108 17.40 -10.03 -6.53
CA GLN A 108 17.41 -11.35 -5.89
C GLN A 108 16.98 -12.50 -6.81
N GLY A 109 16.61 -12.21 -8.06
CA GLY A 109 16.33 -13.20 -9.10
C GLY A 109 14.93 -13.80 -9.08
N PHE A 110 13.95 -13.18 -8.42
CA PHE A 110 12.57 -13.70 -8.33
C PHE A 110 11.86 -13.73 -9.66
N THR A 111 11.89 -12.63 -10.43
CA THR A 111 11.28 -12.60 -11.78
C THR A 111 11.82 -13.72 -12.67
N THR A 112 13.13 -14.01 -12.60
CA THR A 112 13.76 -15.11 -13.35
C THR A 112 13.27 -16.47 -12.87
N LEU A 113 13.19 -16.70 -11.57
CA LEU A 113 12.69 -17.95 -10.98
C LEU A 113 11.22 -18.19 -11.36
N ILE A 114 10.36 -17.20 -11.14
CA ILE A 114 8.91 -17.34 -11.37
C ILE A 114 8.64 -17.57 -12.87
N THR A 115 9.35 -16.88 -13.75
CA THR A 115 9.27 -17.10 -15.21
C THR A 115 9.69 -18.53 -15.57
N ALA A 116 10.83 -19.00 -15.06
CA ALA A 116 11.29 -20.37 -15.31
C ALA A 116 10.34 -21.42 -14.73
N TYR A 117 9.72 -21.16 -13.59
CA TYR A 117 8.72 -22.04 -12.98
C TYR A 117 7.46 -22.14 -13.86
N GLN A 118 6.93 -21.00 -14.35
CA GLN A 118 5.82 -21.00 -15.31
C GLN A 118 6.17 -21.74 -16.60
N GLU A 119 7.38 -21.55 -17.08
CA GLU A 119 7.86 -22.24 -18.28
C GLU A 119 7.97 -23.75 -18.05
N ALA A 120 8.56 -24.19 -16.92
CA ALA A 120 8.64 -25.60 -16.54
C ALA A 120 7.24 -26.24 -16.43
N CYS A 121 6.26 -25.51 -15.87
CA CYS A 121 4.87 -25.97 -15.85
C CYS A 121 4.27 -26.04 -17.26
N SER A 122 4.50 -25.02 -18.09
CA SER A 122 3.90 -24.94 -19.44
C SER A 122 4.37 -26.06 -20.39
N ILE A 123 5.60 -26.56 -20.22
CA ILE A 123 6.15 -27.66 -21.04
C ILE A 123 5.82 -29.05 -20.48
N THR A 124 5.47 -29.17 -19.20
CA THR A 124 5.25 -30.48 -18.55
C THR A 124 3.80 -30.79 -18.23
N GLN A 125 2.93 -29.77 -18.14
CA GLN A 125 1.52 -29.92 -17.73
C GLN A 125 0.58 -29.69 -18.92
N ARG A 126 -0.56 -30.39 -18.92
CA ARG A 126 -1.63 -30.15 -19.89
C ARG A 126 -2.57 -29.05 -19.39
N ASN A 127 -3.11 -28.26 -20.32
CA ASN A 127 -4.05 -27.18 -20.03
C ASN A 127 -3.48 -26.10 -19.08
N PHE A 128 -2.16 -25.94 -19.02
CA PHE A 128 -1.53 -24.89 -18.23
C PHE A 128 -1.61 -23.56 -18.99
N GLN A 129 -2.07 -22.51 -18.28
CA GLN A 129 -2.19 -21.16 -18.83
C GLN A 129 -1.49 -20.19 -17.88
N GLY A 130 -0.20 -19.95 -18.13
CA GLY A 130 0.62 -18.99 -17.40
C GLY A 130 0.46 -17.58 -17.98
N PHE A 131 0.34 -16.58 -17.10
CA PHE A 131 0.25 -15.19 -17.50
C PHE A 131 1.10 -14.29 -16.62
N THR A 132 1.96 -13.50 -17.24
CA THR A 132 2.83 -12.53 -16.56
C THR A 132 2.45 -11.11 -16.96
N LEU A 133 2.37 -10.21 -16.01
CA LEU A 133 2.25 -8.77 -16.25
C LEU A 133 3.49 -8.04 -15.74
N ALA A 134 4.00 -7.12 -16.54
CA ALA A 134 5.10 -6.23 -16.18
C ALA A 134 4.64 -4.77 -16.14
N ASP A 135 5.36 -3.93 -15.41
CA ASP A 135 5.06 -2.50 -15.24
C ASP A 135 5.09 -1.70 -16.54
N LYS A 136 5.98 -2.10 -17.49
CA LYS A 136 6.19 -1.41 -18.77
C LYS A 136 6.35 -2.41 -19.92
N THR A 137 6.04 -1.95 -21.13
CA THR A 137 6.16 -2.75 -22.35
C THR A 137 7.57 -3.26 -22.57
N ASP A 138 8.58 -2.42 -22.40
CA ASP A 138 9.99 -2.82 -22.57
C ASP A 138 10.39 -3.90 -21.57
N ASN A 139 9.90 -3.81 -20.33
CA ASN A 139 10.13 -4.82 -19.28
C ASN A 139 9.41 -6.14 -19.62
N ALA A 140 8.19 -6.08 -20.13
CA ALA A 140 7.46 -7.26 -20.61
C ALA A 140 8.23 -7.98 -21.74
N GLU A 141 8.71 -7.23 -22.73
CA GLU A 141 9.52 -7.78 -23.82
C GLU A 141 10.85 -8.35 -23.31
N ALA A 142 11.53 -7.68 -22.39
CA ALA A 142 12.76 -8.16 -21.78
C ALA A 142 12.56 -9.45 -20.98
N ILE A 143 11.48 -9.55 -20.20
CA ILE A 143 11.12 -10.78 -19.49
C ILE A 143 10.91 -11.92 -20.50
N PHE A 144 10.15 -11.66 -21.56
CA PHE A 144 9.88 -12.68 -22.56
C PHE A 144 11.16 -13.13 -23.28
N GLN A 145 11.96 -12.22 -23.82
CA GLN A 145 13.11 -12.56 -24.65
C GLN A 145 14.25 -13.18 -23.80
N ASN A 146 14.58 -12.57 -22.66
CA ASN A 146 15.79 -12.90 -21.92
C ASN A 146 15.57 -13.96 -20.83
N LYS A 147 14.37 -14.03 -20.26
CA LYS A 147 14.09 -14.91 -19.10
C LYS A 147 13.23 -16.13 -19.45
N ALA A 148 12.59 -16.13 -20.62
CA ALA A 148 11.82 -17.28 -21.11
C ALA A 148 12.35 -17.79 -22.44
N LYS A 149 12.23 -17.01 -23.53
CA LYS A 149 12.56 -17.47 -24.87
C LYS A 149 14.00 -17.96 -25.03
N PHE A 150 14.96 -17.25 -24.45
CA PHE A 150 16.35 -17.65 -24.49
C PHE A 150 16.58 -18.98 -23.72
N PRO A 151 16.20 -19.15 -22.44
CA PRO A 151 16.32 -20.41 -21.74
C PRO A 151 15.57 -21.56 -22.44
N TYR A 152 14.35 -21.32 -22.92
CA TYR A 152 13.58 -22.29 -23.67
C TYR A 152 14.31 -22.76 -24.94
N SER A 153 14.91 -21.84 -25.70
CA SER A 153 15.67 -22.18 -26.89
C SER A 153 16.84 -23.14 -26.62
N GLN A 154 17.38 -23.09 -25.42
CA GLN A 154 18.52 -23.87 -24.94
C GLN A 154 18.14 -25.18 -24.26
N LEU A 155 16.84 -25.47 -24.11
CA LEU A 155 16.40 -26.76 -23.55
C LEU A 155 16.76 -27.92 -24.51
N PRO A 156 16.99 -29.13 -23.94
CA PRO A 156 17.12 -30.35 -24.75
C PRO A 156 15.88 -30.56 -25.63
N GLU A 157 16.08 -30.86 -26.90
CA GLU A 157 15.01 -30.98 -27.91
C GLU A 157 13.92 -31.99 -27.51
N VAL A 158 14.31 -33.09 -26.84
CA VAL A 158 13.39 -34.15 -26.41
C VAL A 158 12.39 -33.68 -25.33
N LEU A 159 12.66 -32.59 -24.64
CA LEU A 159 11.77 -31.98 -23.65
C LEU A 159 10.88 -30.88 -24.24
N LYS A 160 11.15 -30.40 -25.45
CA LYS A 160 10.37 -29.33 -26.06
C LYS A 160 9.06 -29.85 -26.63
N PRO A 161 7.88 -29.35 -26.17
CA PRO A 161 6.63 -29.64 -26.85
C PRO A 161 6.58 -29.02 -28.26
N THR A 162 5.72 -29.56 -29.11
CA THR A 162 5.49 -28.96 -30.46
C THR A 162 4.89 -27.56 -30.29
N GLU A 163 5.60 -26.56 -30.79
CA GLU A 163 5.17 -25.17 -30.78
C GLU A 163 4.14 -24.89 -31.87
N LYS A 164 3.08 -24.13 -31.54
CA LYS A 164 2.16 -23.52 -32.51
C LYS A 164 2.50 -22.06 -32.78
N PHE A 165 2.76 -21.32 -31.68
CA PHE A 165 3.18 -19.93 -31.73
C PHE A 165 4.38 -19.69 -30.80
N ASN A 166 5.36 -18.99 -31.36
CA ASN A 166 6.51 -18.47 -30.65
C ASN A 166 6.72 -17.04 -31.18
N ASN A 167 5.84 -16.13 -30.71
CA ASN A 167 5.90 -14.72 -31.11
C ASN A 167 6.60 -13.88 -30.02
N LYS A 168 6.45 -12.55 -30.05
CA LYS A 168 7.12 -11.65 -29.12
C LYS A 168 6.55 -11.66 -27.68
N ARG A 169 5.38 -12.29 -27.44
CA ARG A 169 4.66 -12.21 -26.15
C ARG A 169 4.05 -13.52 -25.68
N GLN A 170 4.14 -14.60 -26.47
CA GLN A 170 3.49 -15.86 -26.13
C GLN A 170 4.23 -17.08 -26.67
N LEU A 171 4.35 -18.10 -25.85
CA LEU A 171 4.65 -19.49 -26.20
C LEU A 171 3.36 -20.30 -26.12
N LEU A 172 2.99 -21.02 -27.17
CA LEU A 172 1.80 -21.87 -27.22
C LEU A 172 2.15 -23.27 -27.71
N PHE A 173 1.79 -24.26 -26.91
CA PHE A 173 2.00 -25.70 -27.12
C PHE A 173 0.67 -26.39 -27.40
N GLU A 174 0.31 -26.52 -28.69
CA GLU A 174 -1.03 -26.97 -29.08
C GLU A 174 -1.36 -28.39 -28.63
N LYS A 175 -0.42 -29.35 -28.78
CA LYS A 175 -0.68 -30.77 -28.44
C LYS A 175 -1.00 -31.02 -26.98
N ILE A 176 -0.55 -30.14 -26.07
CA ILE A 176 -0.82 -30.23 -24.64
C ILE A 176 -1.75 -29.13 -24.15
N ASN A 177 -2.23 -28.26 -25.07
CA ASN A 177 -3.10 -27.11 -24.77
C ASN A 177 -2.54 -26.23 -23.65
N SER A 178 -1.25 -25.97 -23.68
CA SER A 178 -0.56 -25.16 -22.68
C SER A 178 0.03 -23.92 -23.28
N SER A 179 0.07 -22.85 -22.50
CA SER A 179 0.71 -21.60 -22.94
C SER A 179 1.32 -20.83 -21.78
N TRP A 180 2.25 -19.98 -22.10
CA TRP A 180 2.71 -18.90 -21.25
C TRP A 180 2.75 -17.60 -22.06
N ALA A 181 2.20 -16.54 -21.49
CA ALA A 181 2.14 -15.25 -22.13
C ALA A 181 2.56 -14.12 -21.19
N VAL A 182 3.09 -13.04 -21.75
CA VAL A 182 3.44 -11.83 -21.04
C VAL A 182 2.76 -10.62 -21.66
N ASP A 183 2.35 -9.65 -20.83
CA ASP A 183 1.80 -8.37 -21.29
C ASP A 183 2.17 -7.23 -20.33
N THR A 184 1.81 -6.01 -20.71
CA THR A 184 1.97 -4.83 -19.86
C THR A 184 0.75 -4.68 -18.95
N ALA A 185 0.96 -4.30 -17.70
CA ALA A 185 -0.08 -4.07 -16.72
C ALA A 185 -0.90 -2.82 -17.09
N THR A 186 -2.12 -3.05 -17.57
CA THR A 186 -3.10 -2.01 -17.91
C THR A 186 -4.50 -2.44 -17.46
N SER A 187 -5.38 -1.49 -17.22
CA SER A 187 -6.75 -1.72 -16.74
C SER A 187 -7.64 -2.57 -17.70
N ASN A 188 -7.20 -2.77 -18.95
CA ASN A 188 -7.93 -3.55 -19.96
C ASN A 188 -7.34 -4.94 -20.23
N VAL A 189 -6.28 -5.32 -19.52
CA VAL A 189 -5.55 -6.56 -19.78
C VAL A 189 -6.31 -7.80 -19.27
N GLY A 190 -6.16 -8.93 -19.98
CA GLY A 190 -6.58 -10.24 -19.49
C GLY A 190 -8.05 -10.61 -19.67
N ARG A 191 -8.90 -9.70 -20.18
CA ARG A 191 -10.32 -9.95 -20.47
C ARG A 191 -10.49 -11.07 -21.46
N SER A 192 -10.83 -12.19 -21.38
CA SER A 192 -10.98 -13.33 -22.32
C SER A 192 -9.89 -14.40 -22.16
N ARG A 193 -9.09 -14.34 -21.10
CA ARG A 193 -8.12 -15.40 -20.80
C ARG A 193 -8.66 -16.30 -19.68
N THR A 194 -8.17 -17.53 -19.68
CA THR A 194 -8.24 -18.40 -18.50
C THR A 194 -6.83 -18.53 -17.96
N VAL A 195 -6.61 -18.24 -16.68
CA VAL A 195 -5.27 -18.19 -16.07
C VAL A 195 -5.25 -19.10 -14.85
N ASN A 196 -4.32 -20.06 -14.82
CA ASN A 196 -4.10 -20.93 -13.66
C ASN A 196 -2.75 -20.70 -12.97
N PHE A 197 -1.92 -19.82 -13.52
CA PHE A 197 -0.74 -19.29 -12.86
C PHE A 197 -0.52 -17.84 -13.28
N PHE A 198 -0.63 -16.93 -12.35
CA PHE A 198 -0.45 -15.50 -12.55
C PHE A 198 0.84 -15.00 -11.90
N HIS A 199 1.57 -14.16 -12.61
CA HIS A 199 2.74 -13.46 -12.12
C HIS A 199 2.64 -11.98 -12.41
N GLY A 200 2.50 -11.17 -11.37
CA GLY A 200 2.66 -9.73 -11.46
C GLY A 200 4.09 -9.33 -11.11
N SER A 201 4.82 -8.77 -12.05
CA SER A 201 6.20 -8.32 -11.86
C SER A 201 6.24 -6.81 -11.65
N GLU A 202 6.99 -6.36 -10.65
CA GLU A 202 7.15 -4.98 -10.20
C GLU A 202 5.79 -4.27 -9.98
N CYS A 203 4.89 -4.96 -9.24
CA CYS A 203 3.51 -4.52 -9.03
C CYS A 203 3.38 -3.15 -8.37
N ALA A 204 4.31 -2.76 -7.51
CA ALA A 204 4.31 -1.45 -6.87
C ALA A 204 4.53 -0.28 -7.85
N PHE A 205 4.96 -0.58 -9.10
CA PHE A 205 5.23 0.42 -10.14
C PHE A 205 4.20 0.40 -11.28
N TRP A 206 3.10 -0.33 -11.13
CA TRP A 206 2.04 -0.35 -12.14
C TRP A 206 1.32 1.00 -12.20
N LYS A 207 1.32 1.59 -13.37
CA LYS A 207 0.80 2.95 -13.59
C LYS A 207 -0.68 3.10 -13.21
N ASP A 208 -1.51 2.14 -13.60
CA ASP A 208 -2.96 2.17 -13.33
C ASP A 208 -3.31 1.66 -11.90
N GLY A 209 -2.30 1.35 -11.07
CA GLY A 209 -2.49 0.69 -9.79
C GLY A 209 -2.82 -0.81 -9.93
N ILE A 210 -2.94 -1.50 -8.81
CA ILE A 210 -3.22 -2.95 -8.78
C ILE A 210 -4.72 -3.22 -8.82
N ALA A 211 -5.53 -2.43 -8.12
CA ALA A 211 -6.95 -2.69 -7.95
C ALA A 211 -7.75 -2.76 -9.27
N PRO A 212 -7.60 -1.84 -10.25
CA PRO A 212 -8.29 -1.94 -11.54
C PRO A 212 -7.88 -3.17 -12.35
N ILE A 213 -6.59 -3.56 -12.26
CA ILE A 213 -6.06 -4.74 -12.95
C ILE A 213 -6.57 -6.02 -12.32
N GLN A 214 -6.64 -6.11 -11.00
CA GLN A 214 -7.25 -7.23 -10.29
C GLN A 214 -8.74 -7.38 -10.64
N ALA A 215 -9.48 -6.28 -10.75
CA ALA A 215 -10.88 -6.31 -11.17
C ALA A 215 -11.03 -6.83 -12.62
N ALA A 216 -10.13 -6.44 -13.53
CA ALA A 216 -10.14 -6.92 -14.91
C ALA A 216 -9.80 -8.42 -15.03
N LEU A 217 -8.93 -8.93 -14.16
CA LEU A 217 -8.45 -10.31 -14.15
C LEU A 217 -9.28 -11.25 -13.27
N GLY A 218 -10.15 -10.74 -12.41
CA GLY A 218 -10.85 -11.54 -11.39
C GLY A 218 -11.58 -12.76 -11.96
N GLU A 219 -12.25 -12.59 -13.09
CA GLU A 219 -12.95 -13.67 -13.79
C GLU A 219 -12.03 -14.57 -14.64
N ALA A 220 -10.80 -14.14 -14.92
CA ALA A 220 -9.83 -14.91 -15.68
C ALA A 220 -9.16 -16.02 -14.84
N PHE A 221 -9.10 -15.86 -13.52
CA PHE A 221 -8.44 -16.80 -12.64
C PHE A 221 -9.26 -18.06 -12.43
N THR A 222 -8.61 -19.22 -12.64
CA THR A 222 -9.21 -20.50 -12.24
C THR A 222 -9.27 -20.60 -10.71
N LYS A 223 -10.16 -21.46 -10.20
CA LYS A 223 -10.35 -21.65 -8.75
C LYS A 223 -9.05 -22.00 -8.00
N ASN A 224 -8.14 -22.70 -8.66
CA ASN A 224 -6.83 -23.12 -8.11
C ASN A 224 -5.67 -22.29 -8.68
N CYS A 225 -5.92 -21.07 -9.14
CA CYS A 225 -4.88 -20.22 -9.71
C CYS A 225 -3.83 -19.87 -8.65
N ILE A 226 -2.58 -20.08 -8.99
CA ILE A 226 -1.43 -19.60 -8.21
C ILE A 226 -1.20 -18.14 -8.61
N LYS A 227 -1.30 -17.22 -7.66
CA LYS A 227 -1.09 -15.78 -7.88
C LYS A 227 0.14 -15.32 -7.11
N ILE A 228 1.10 -14.76 -7.83
CA ILE A 228 2.34 -14.22 -7.26
C ILE A 228 2.46 -12.76 -7.70
N TYR A 229 2.45 -11.86 -6.74
CA TYR A 229 2.70 -10.44 -6.92
C TYR A 229 4.08 -10.12 -6.35
N GLU A 230 5.04 -9.75 -7.18
CA GLU A 230 6.39 -9.43 -6.72
C GLU A 230 6.77 -7.98 -7.01
N SER A 231 7.44 -7.34 -6.07
CA SER A 231 8.00 -5.99 -6.25
C SER A 231 9.10 -5.67 -5.23
N THR A 232 9.96 -4.71 -5.54
CA THR A 232 10.49 -3.81 -4.52
C THR A 232 9.37 -2.86 -4.08
N ALA A 233 9.49 -2.25 -2.90
CA ALA A 233 8.51 -1.28 -2.47
C ALA A 233 8.59 0.02 -3.29
N ASN A 234 7.45 0.72 -3.40
CA ASN A 234 7.35 2.03 -4.02
C ASN A 234 6.36 2.89 -3.22
N GLY A 235 6.72 3.19 -1.96
CA GLY A 235 5.90 3.97 -1.04
C GLY A 235 4.60 3.30 -0.63
N PHE A 236 3.64 4.12 -0.23
CA PHE A 236 2.34 3.70 0.30
C PHE A 236 1.28 3.67 -0.81
N ASN A 237 1.32 2.66 -1.65
CA ASN A 237 0.42 2.44 -2.76
C ASN A 237 -0.45 1.18 -2.57
N ASP A 238 -1.14 0.72 -3.62
CA ASP A 238 -1.97 -0.49 -3.56
C ASP A 238 -1.18 -1.73 -3.14
N TYR A 239 0.11 -1.83 -3.51
CA TYR A 239 0.96 -2.95 -3.11
C TYR A 239 1.18 -2.98 -1.59
N GLN A 240 1.38 -1.81 -0.96
CA GLN A 240 1.48 -1.70 0.48
C GLN A 240 0.14 -1.99 1.18
N LYS A 241 -0.99 -1.53 0.60
CA LYS A 241 -2.33 -1.86 1.12
C LYS A 241 -2.56 -3.37 1.09
N MET A 242 -2.19 -4.05 0.00
CA MET A 242 -2.24 -5.53 -0.10
C MET A 242 -1.37 -6.17 0.99
N TRP A 243 -0.15 -5.66 1.20
CA TRP A 243 0.77 -6.16 2.23
C TRP A 243 0.16 -6.08 3.63
N SER A 244 -0.50 -4.98 3.95
CA SER A 244 -1.10 -4.73 5.26
C SER A 244 -2.48 -5.39 5.44
N SER A 245 -3.11 -5.88 4.38
CA SER A 245 -4.46 -6.45 4.43
C SER A 245 -4.57 -7.77 5.21
N GLY A 246 -3.46 -8.52 5.31
CA GLY A 246 -3.45 -9.87 5.90
C GLY A 246 -4.17 -10.95 5.09
N VAL A 247 -4.61 -10.64 3.86
CA VAL A 247 -5.31 -11.57 2.95
C VAL A 247 -4.33 -12.47 2.20
N HIS A 248 -3.13 -11.97 1.93
CA HIS A 248 -2.11 -12.65 1.14
C HIS A 248 -1.06 -13.32 2.04
N ILE A 249 -0.36 -14.31 1.48
CA ILE A 249 0.83 -14.87 2.12
C ILE A 249 2.00 -13.92 1.85
N ASN A 250 2.36 -13.14 2.86
CA ASN A 250 3.43 -12.15 2.76
C ASN A 250 4.80 -12.83 2.85
N CYS A 251 5.62 -12.62 1.84
CA CYS A 251 6.98 -13.15 1.73
C CYS A 251 7.97 -11.98 1.69
N PHE A 252 8.72 -11.76 2.74
CA PHE A 252 9.77 -10.76 2.78
C PHE A 252 11.14 -11.42 2.70
N PHE A 253 11.99 -10.93 1.80
CA PHE A 253 13.33 -11.46 1.60
C PHE A 253 14.36 -10.35 1.81
N GLU A 254 15.03 -10.44 2.94
CA GLU A 254 16.06 -9.50 3.35
C GLU A 254 17.25 -9.56 2.40
N TRP A 255 17.83 -8.40 2.13
CA TRP A 255 18.92 -8.28 1.16
C TRP A 255 20.15 -9.13 1.53
N TRP A 256 20.46 -9.30 2.82
CA TRP A 256 21.65 -10.02 3.28
C TRP A 256 21.60 -11.54 3.11
N LYS A 257 20.43 -12.11 2.80
CA LYS A 257 20.33 -13.52 2.42
C LYS A 257 20.93 -13.81 1.04
N THR A 258 21.24 -12.75 0.28
CA THR A 258 21.90 -12.86 -1.03
C THR A 258 23.42 -12.89 -0.84
N LYS A 259 24.03 -14.05 -1.06
CA LYS A 259 25.48 -14.29 -0.81
C LYS A 259 26.40 -13.34 -1.58
N GLU A 260 25.96 -12.84 -2.72
CA GLU A 260 26.71 -11.92 -3.59
C GLU A 260 26.80 -10.50 -3.01
N TYR A 261 25.95 -10.15 -2.03
CA TYR A 261 25.94 -8.83 -1.42
C TYR A 261 26.98 -8.74 -0.31
N ASN A 262 28.23 -8.83 -0.74
CA ASN A 262 29.41 -8.65 0.08
C ASN A 262 30.54 -8.04 -0.78
N ILE A 263 31.48 -7.36 -0.15
CA ILE A 263 32.66 -6.79 -0.78
C ILE A 263 33.85 -6.93 0.15
N ASN A 264 34.99 -7.39 -0.35
CA ASN A 264 36.20 -7.46 0.44
C ASN A 264 36.74 -6.06 0.68
N PHE A 265 37.42 -5.87 1.80
CA PHE A 265 38.12 -4.64 2.09
C PHE A 265 39.39 -4.56 1.24
N GLU A 266 39.73 -3.36 0.84
CA GLU A 266 40.94 -3.07 0.07
C GLU A 266 42.21 -3.30 0.89
N SER A 267 42.13 -3.11 2.24
CA SER A 267 43.20 -3.40 3.21
C SER A 267 42.63 -3.65 4.61
N GLU A 268 43.43 -4.24 5.49
CA GLU A 268 43.07 -4.43 6.90
C GLU A 268 42.92 -3.10 7.64
N ASP A 269 43.70 -2.09 7.29
CA ASP A 269 43.61 -0.75 7.89
C ASP A 269 42.26 -0.10 7.61
N ILE A 270 41.77 -0.24 6.37
CA ILE A 270 40.42 0.24 5.98
C ILE A 270 39.35 -0.50 6.76
N ARG A 271 39.50 -1.82 6.93
CA ARG A 271 38.57 -2.62 7.73
C ARG A 271 38.53 -2.14 9.18
N GLN A 272 39.69 -1.97 9.82
CA GLN A 272 39.77 -1.52 11.22
C GLN A 272 39.18 -0.11 11.39
N SER A 273 39.48 0.80 10.46
CA SER A 273 38.92 2.15 10.46
C SER A 273 37.39 2.12 10.33
N PHE A 274 36.85 1.32 9.41
CA PHE A 274 35.42 1.17 9.21
C PHE A 274 34.72 0.61 10.47
N LEU A 275 35.28 -0.42 11.10
CA LEU A 275 34.74 -1.00 12.33
C LEU A 275 34.77 -0.01 13.50
N LYS A 276 35.82 0.81 13.61
CA LYS A 276 35.92 1.89 14.59
C LYS A 276 34.87 2.97 14.35
N ASP A 277 34.59 3.30 13.08
CA ASP A 277 33.55 4.25 12.71
C ASP A 277 32.16 3.76 13.13
N ILE A 278 31.84 2.46 12.94
CA ILE A 278 30.58 1.85 13.38
C ILE A 278 30.38 2.02 14.89
N GLU A 279 31.44 1.89 15.69
CA GLU A 279 31.29 1.99 17.14
C GLU A 279 31.20 3.45 17.64
N ASN A 280 31.84 4.40 16.97
CA ASN A 280 32.02 5.76 17.47
C ASN A 280 31.11 6.81 16.84
N LYS A 281 30.59 6.58 15.63
CA LYS A 281 29.71 7.53 14.94
C LYS A 281 28.23 7.21 15.25
N ASN A 282 27.40 8.27 15.31
CA ASN A 282 25.99 8.18 15.70
C ASN A 282 25.03 8.53 14.56
N ASP A 283 25.52 8.78 13.35
CA ASP A 283 24.66 8.99 12.19
C ASP A 283 23.79 7.75 11.93
N TRP A 284 22.63 7.94 11.33
CA TRP A 284 21.68 6.87 11.05
C TRP A 284 22.31 5.62 10.42
N ILE A 285 23.21 5.80 9.45
CA ILE A 285 23.85 4.65 8.78
C ILE A 285 24.72 3.83 9.75
N TYR A 286 25.49 4.48 10.63
CA TYR A 286 26.33 3.77 11.59
C TYR A 286 25.53 3.09 12.69
N GLN A 287 24.41 3.69 13.14
CA GLN A 287 23.46 3.02 14.04
C GLN A 287 22.85 1.78 13.37
N ARG A 288 22.50 1.87 12.08
CA ARG A 288 22.02 0.75 11.27
C ARG A 288 23.06 -0.35 11.15
N LEU A 289 24.30 -0.01 10.80
CA LEU A 289 25.40 -0.98 10.71
C LEU A 289 25.70 -1.66 12.05
N LYS A 290 25.62 -0.92 13.15
CA LYS A 290 25.77 -1.46 14.50
C LYS A 290 24.69 -2.49 14.83
N TRP A 291 23.44 -2.21 14.51
CA TRP A 291 22.34 -3.15 14.63
C TRP A 291 22.55 -4.39 13.75
N LEU A 292 22.89 -4.22 12.47
CA LEU A 292 23.16 -5.33 11.56
C LEU A 292 24.33 -6.22 12.05
N LYS A 293 25.35 -5.63 12.66
CA LYS A 293 26.49 -6.33 13.23
C LYS A 293 26.11 -7.10 14.50
N ASN A 294 25.44 -6.44 15.44
CA ASN A 294 25.24 -6.95 16.80
C ASN A 294 24.04 -7.86 16.93
N ASP A 295 22.92 -7.53 16.26
CA ASP A 295 21.65 -8.25 16.38
C ASP A 295 21.48 -9.28 15.26
N ILE A 296 21.77 -8.89 14.01
CA ILE A 296 21.62 -9.79 12.83
C ILE A 296 22.88 -10.65 12.63
N LYS A 297 24.03 -10.25 13.18
CA LYS A 297 25.32 -10.97 13.09
C LYS A 297 25.87 -11.06 11.66
N LEU A 298 25.70 -10.01 10.86
CA LEU A 298 26.27 -9.96 9.51
C LEU A 298 27.81 -9.90 9.53
N LYS A 299 28.41 -10.42 8.45
CA LYS A 299 29.86 -10.35 8.24
C LYS A 299 30.29 -8.92 7.94
N ASP A 300 31.51 -8.56 8.33
CA ASP A 300 32.08 -7.24 8.05
C ASP A 300 32.04 -6.88 6.55
N THR A 301 32.25 -7.87 5.67
CA THR A 301 32.18 -7.69 4.20
C THR A 301 30.77 -7.35 3.70
N GLN A 302 29.72 -7.86 4.36
CA GLN A 302 28.32 -7.51 4.05
C GLN A 302 27.97 -6.10 4.58
N LEU A 303 28.43 -5.75 5.78
CA LEU A 303 28.27 -4.42 6.34
C LEU A 303 28.95 -3.37 5.46
N TYR A 304 30.17 -3.69 4.98
CA TYR A 304 30.91 -2.80 4.09
C TYR A 304 30.24 -2.64 2.73
N TRP A 305 29.68 -3.73 2.17
CA TRP A 305 28.89 -3.67 0.95
C TRP A 305 27.67 -2.75 1.11
N TYR A 306 26.91 -2.88 2.20
CA TYR A 306 25.74 -2.05 2.48
C TYR A 306 26.13 -0.57 2.62
N PHE A 307 27.22 -0.30 3.32
CA PHE A 307 27.77 1.05 3.47
C PHE A 307 28.18 1.66 2.12
N LYS A 308 28.90 0.92 1.28
CA LYS A 308 29.27 1.37 -0.07
C LYS A 308 28.04 1.64 -0.94
N LYS A 309 27.01 0.80 -0.86
CA LYS A 309 25.72 1.05 -1.55
C LYS A 309 25.08 2.34 -1.06
N TYR A 310 25.00 2.55 0.24
CA TYR A 310 24.52 3.80 0.84
C TYR A 310 25.28 5.03 0.31
N GLN A 311 26.59 4.95 0.24
CA GLN A 311 27.42 6.05 -0.26
C GLN A 311 27.13 6.40 -1.72
N ASN A 312 26.81 5.41 -2.55
CA ASN A 312 26.58 5.58 -3.99
C ASN A 312 25.22 6.22 -4.32
N TYR A 313 24.23 6.19 -3.43
CA TYR A 313 22.98 6.87 -3.65
C TYR A 313 23.09 8.38 -3.43
N ILE A 314 22.52 9.20 -4.33
CA ILE A 314 22.37 10.64 -4.14
C ILE A 314 21.35 10.86 -3.03
N ASP A 315 20.16 10.29 -3.17
CA ASP A 315 19.15 10.19 -2.12
C ASP A 315 19.45 8.97 -1.25
N LYS A 316 19.91 9.23 -0.03
CA LYS A 316 20.37 8.20 0.92
C LYS A 316 19.24 7.30 1.42
N ASP A 317 17.99 7.77 1.36
CA ASP A 317 16.84 7.00 1.81
C ASP A 317 16.43 5.90 0.82
N LEU A 318 16.84 6.00 -0.46
CA LEU A 318 16.62 4.94 -1.46
C LEU A 318 17.21 3.58 -1.03
N ILE A 319 18.21 3.54 -0.16
CA ILE A 319 18.73 2.26 0.33
C ILE A 319 17.70 1.48 1.14
N LYS A 320 16.79 2.16 1.83
CA LYS A 320 15.71 1.55 2.61
C LYS A 320 14.68 0.87 1.70
N GLN A 321 14.42 1.45 0.53
CA GLN A 321 13.53 0.91 -0.48
C GLN A 321 14.16 -0.24 -1.26
N GLU A 322 15.41 -0.03 -1.73
CA GLU A 322 16.08 -0.95 -2.64
C GLU A 322 16.72 -2.16 -1.92
N TYR A 323 17.17 -1.96 -0.68
CA TYR A 323 17.77 -2.98 0.17
C TYR A 323 17.22 -2.92 1.60
N PRO A 324 15.91 -3.15 1.76
CA PRO A 324 15.24 -3.00 3.05
C PRO A 324 15.72 -4.03 4.06
N CYS A 325 15.79 -3.60 5.31
CA CYS A 325 16.09 -4.47 6.44
C CYS A 325 14.83 -5.02 7.13
N THR A 326 13.70 -4.36 6.93
CA THR A 326 12.39 -4.79 7.43
C THR A 326 11.30 -4.47 6.39
N PRO A 327 10.15 -5.17 6.42
CA PRO A 327 9.04 -4.85 5.52
C PRO A 327 8.55 -3.40 5.65
N ASN A 328 8.43 -2.90 6.88
CA ASN A 328 7.96 -1.54 7.13
C ASN A 328 8.92 -0.51 6.52
N GLU A 329 10.22 -0.72 6.69
CA GLU A 329 11.25 0.16 6.12
C GLU A 329 11.19 0.22 4.59
N ALA A 330 10.87 -0.90 3.93
CA ALA A 330 10.78 -0.94 2.48
C ALA A 330 9.76 0.07 1.93
N PHE A 331 8.65 0.25 2.63
CA PHE A 331 7.59 1.18 2.24
C PHE A 331 7.84 2.62 2.71
N LEU A 332 8.86 2.85 3.56
CA LEU A 332 9.28 4.17 3.98
C LEU A 332 9.95 4.88 2.79
N MET A 333 9.15 5.50 1.94
CA MET A 333 9.71 6.24 0.82
C MET A 333 10.64 7.36 1.26
N SER A 334 11.73 7.42 0.53
CA SER A 334 12.64 8.52 0.32
C SER A 334 12.03 9.89 0.56
N GLY A 335 12.76 10.77 1.19
CA GLY A 335 12.74 12.22 1.35
C GLY A 335 11.63 13.13 0.81
N ASN A 336 10.64 12.62 0.10
CA ASN A 336 9.55 13.40 -0.49
C ASN A 336 8.28 13.45 0.36
N CYS A 337 8.09 12.54 1.34
CA CYS A 337 6.96 12.66 2.26
C CYS A 337 7.13 13.91 3.12
N ILE A 338 6.04 14.68 3.25
CA ILE A 338 6.06 15.96 3.98
C ILE A 338 6.03 15.74 5.48
N PHE A 339 5.38 14.68 5.91
CA PHE A 339 5.24 14.30 7.31
C PHE A 339 6.36 13.35 7.74
N ASP A 340 6.65 13.32 9.03
CA ASP A 340 7.57 12.34 9.62
C ASP A 340 6.94 10.94 9.61
N VAL A 341 7.43 10.12 8.69
CA VAL A 341 6.90 8.79 8.42
C VAL A 341 7.06 7.85 9.62
N GLU A 342 8.17 7.96 10.35
CA GLU A 342 8.44 7.11 11.52
C GLU A 342 7.44 7.40 12.64
N LEU A 343 7.16 8.67 12.90
CA LEU A 343 6.15 9.08 13.89
C LEU A 343 4.75 8.58 13.50
N ILE A 344 4.38 8.68 12.22
CA ILE A 344 3.08 8.20 11.72
C ILE A 344 2.95 6.69 11.87
N ILE A 345 3.96 5.90 11.49
CA ILE A 345 3.94 4.43 11.62
C ILE A 345 3.86 4.02 13.08
N ASN A 346 4.64 4.66 13.95
CA ASN A 346 4.56 4.43 15.39
C ASN A 346 3.15 4.72 15.92
N ARG A 347 2.48 5.75 15.41
CA ARG A 347 1.09 6.05 15.76
C ARG A 347 0.13 5.01 15.22
N LEU A 348 0.26 4.60 13.96
CA LEU A 348 -0.55 3.55 13.34
C LEU A 348 -0.54 2.23 14.13
N SER A 349 0.60 1.87 14.72
CA SER A 349 0.71 0.67 15.58
C SER A 349 -0.03 0.81 16.93
N ARG A 350 -0.42 2.02 17.31
CA ARG A 350 -1.04 2.36 18.63
C ARG A 350 -2.36 3.12 18.47
N ILE A 351 -3.05 2.94 17.36
CA ILE A 351 -4.34 3.60 17.10
C ILE A 351 -5.38 3.15 18.15
N PRO A 352 -6.17 4.08 18.71
CA PRO A 352 -7.26 3.75 19.60
C PRO A 352 -8.38 3.03 18.84
N ARG A 353 -9.14 2.23 19.58
CA ARG A 353 -10.32 1.57 19.02
C ARG A 353 -11.40 2.58 18.69
N ILE A 354 -12.13 2.37 17.61
CA ILE A 354 -13.33 3.11 17.28
C ILE A 354 -14.40 2.76 18.33
N ILE A 355 -14.95 3.79 19.00
CA ILE A 355 -16.02 3.63 20.01
C ILE A 355 -17.36 3.40 19.33
N LYS A 356 -17.67 4.20 18.29
CA LYS A 356 -18.87 4.07 17.48
C LYS A 356 -18.53 4.28 16.00
N GLN A 357 -19.17 3.53 15.13
CA GLN A 357 -19.14 3.75 13.69
C GLN A 357 -20.57 3.68 13.15
N GLY A 358 -20.91 4.61 12.25
CA GLY A 358 -22.27 4.74 11.74
C GLY A 358 -22.51 6.04 11.01
N TYR A 359 -23.73 6.53 11.11
CA TYR A 359 -24.18 7.79 10.49
C TYR A 359 -25.41 8.35 11.22
N PHE A 360 -25.80 9.59 10.87
CA PHE A 360 -27.00 10.21 11.42
C PHE A 360 -28.18 10.07 10.47
N ILE A 361 -29.36 9.78 11.03
CA ILE A 361 -30.65 9.91 10.36
C ILE A 361 -31.43 11.08 10.95
N TYR A 362 -32.30 11.68 10.17
CA TYR A 362 -33.11 12.85 10.52
C TYR A 362 -34.43 12.83 9.74
N ASP A 363 -35.35 13.74 10.05
CA ASP A 363 -36.61 13.91 9.32
C ASP A 363 -36.34 14.59 7.96
N GLU A 364 -36.33 13.82 6.88
CA GLU A 364 -35.98 14.30 5.53
C GLU A 364 -36.97 15.36 5.01
N GLU A 365 -38.28 15.20 5.27
CA GLU A 365 -39.27 16.15 4.79
C GLU A 365 -39.11 17.51 5.46
N LYS A 366 -38.82 17.53 6.75
CA LYS A 366 -38.53 18.78 7.45
C LYS A 366 -37.19 19.37 7.05
N ALA A 367 -36.19 18.53 6.78
CA ALA A 367 -34.89 18.99 6.29
C ALA A 367 -35.00 19.68 4.93
N LYS A 368 -35.85 19.20 4.02
CA LYS A 368 -36.18 19.90 2.76
C LYS A 368 -36.76 21.30 3.00
N LEU A 369 -37.51 21.47 4.08
CA LEU A 369 -38.07 22.76 4.51
C LEU A 369 -37.10 23.61 5.36
N GLY A 370 -35.83 23.23 5.47
CA GLY A 370 -34.83 23.97 6.23
C GLY A 370 -34.83 23.71 7.75
N LYS A 371 -35.46 22.62 8.21
CA LYS A 371 -35.54 22.30 9.64
C LYS A 371 -34.98 20.92 9.94
N MET A 372 -33.84 20.86 10.58
CA MET A 372 -33.25 19.60 11.05
C MET A 372 -33.91 19.15 12.36
N THR A 373 -34.66 18.05 12.33
CA THR A 373 -35.37 17.50 13.51
C THR A 373 -35.23 15.98 13.54
N ASN A 374 -35.48 15.37 14.70
CA ASN A 374 -35.41 13.91 14.92
C ASN A 374 -34.04 13.33 14.55
N ILE A 375 -32.96 14.05 14.87
CA ILE A 375 -31.60 13.59 14.62
C ILE A 375 -31.30 12.40 15.53
N ARG A 376 -30.93 11.26 14.92
CA ARG A 376 -30.61 10.02 15.63
C ARG A 376 -29.34 9.41 15.07
N TRP A 377 -28.55 8.76 15.92
CA TRP A 377 -27.39 7.99 15.50
C TRP A 377 -27.78 6.55 15.15
N VAL A 378 -27.29 6.04 14.03
CA VAL A 378 -27.42 4.63 13.62
C VAL A 378 -26.03 4.00 13.63
N ASN A 379 -25.88 2.89 14.37
CA ASN A 379 -24.65 2.11 14.34
C ASN A 379 -24.63 1.25 13.07
N ASP A 380 -23.53 1.40 12.31
CA ASP A 380 -23.29 0.59 11.10
C ASP A 380 -21.78 0.34 10.99
N ARG A 381 -21.38 -0.91 10.84
CA ARG A 381 -19.96 -1.28 10.67
C ARG A 381 -19.35 -0.70 9.39
N ASN A 382 -20.17 -0.42 8.38
CA ASN A 382 -19.77 0.21 7.13
C ASN A 382 -20.11 1.72 7.11
N GLY A 383 -20.52 2.26 8.25
CA GLY A 383 -20.86 3.67 8.38
C GLY A 383 -19.65 4.57 8.17
N TYR A 384 -19.88 5.73 7.62
CA TYR A 384 -18.86 6.67 7.15
C TYR A 384 -18.42 7.70 8.20
N ILE A 385 -18.98 7.66 9.41
CA ILE A 385 -18.53 8.46 10.56
C ILE A 385 -17.92 7.51 11.59
N LYS A 386 -16.66 7.77 11.97
CA LYS A 386 -15.93 7.05 13.02
C LYS A 386 -15.78 7.96 14.22
N ILE A 387 -16.18 7.50 15.41
CA ILE A 387 -16.10 8.23 16.68
C ILE A 387 -15.06 7.54 17.57
N TYR A 388 -14.04 8.29 17.96
CA TYR A 388 -12.94 7.87 18.83
C TYR A 388 -13.12 8.35 20.27
N GLU A 389 -13.82 9.46 20.48
CA GLU A 389 -14.22 9.99 21.79
C GLU A 389 -15.64 10.53 21.75
N LEU A 390 -16.42 10.21 22.77
CA LEU A 390 -17.76 10.79 22.92
C LEU A 390 -17.69 12.24 23.38
N PRO A 391 -18.70 13.08 23.08
CA PRO A 391 -18.77 14.41 23.64
C PRO A 391 -18.74 14.36 25.20
N ASN A 392 -17.98 15.27 25.79
CA ASN A 392 -17.85 15.32 27.27
C ASN A 392 -19.17 15.60 27.99
N THR A 393 -19.34 14.98 29.14
CA THR A 393 -20.46 15.23 30.03
C THR A 393 -19.92 15.65 31.40
N PRO A 394 -20.21 16.87 31.91
CA PRO A 394 -21.04 17.93 31.29
C PRO A 394 -20.38 18.53 30.03
N LYS A 395 -21.19 19.02 29.09
CA LYS A 395 -20.77 19.55 27.80
C LYS A 395 -20.03 20.91 27.90
N ILE A 396 -18.84 20.91 28.50
CA ILE A 396 -18.00 22.11 28.65
C ILE A 396 -16.92 22.24 27.55
N THR A 397 -16.56 21.13 26.89
CA THR A 397 -15.53 21.16 25.86
C THR A 397 -16.09 21.76 24.57
N LYS A 398 -15.40 22.76 24.04
CA LYS A 398 -15.69 23.32 22.73
C LYS A 398 -15.04 22.46 21.64
N TYR A 399 -15.73 22.28 20.52
CA TYR A 399 -15.26 21.49 19.38
C TYR A 399 -15.25 22.32 18.12
N CYS A 400 -14.36 21.96 17.18
CA CYS A 400 -14.39 22.46 15.80
C CYS A 400 -14.37 21.31 14.81
N ILE A 401 -14.90 21.55 13.62
CA ILE A 401 -14.97 20.58 12.51
C ILE A 401 -14.41 21.22 11.27
N GLY A 402 -13.26 20.74 10.81
CA GLY A 402 -12.70 21.10 9.50
C GLY A 402 -13.14 20.10 8.46
N GLY A 403 -13.52 20.56 7.29
CA GLY A 403 -13.97 19.71 6.20
C GLY A 403 -13.38 20.12 4.86
N ASP A 404 -13.14 19.12 4.02
CA ASP A 404 -12.75 19.29 2.63
C ASP A 404 -13.86 18.79 1.72
N THR A 405 -14.03 19.45 0.57
CA THR A 405 -15.08 19.15 -0.39
C THR A 405 -14.51 18.38 -1.56
N ALA A 406 -15.21 17.30 -1.96
CA ALA A 406 -14.86 16.56 -3.15
C ALA A 406 -14.88 17.46 -4.40
N GLY A 407 -13.83 17.34 -5.23
CA GLY A 407 -13.81 17.87 -6.57
C GLY A 407 -14.59 17.01 -7.56
N GLU A 408 -14.29 17.13 -8.86
CA GLU A 408 -14.86 16.21 -9.86
C GLU A 408 -14.13 14.85 -9.81
N GLY A 409 -14.89 13.75 -9.75
CA GLY A 409 -14.34 12.40 -9.90
C GLY A 409 -14.41 11.51 -8.66
N SER A 410 -13.26 11.00 -8.19
CA SER A 410 -13.16 9.99 -7.12
C SER A 410 -12.92 10.56 -5.73
N ASP A 411 -12.89 11.88 -5.55
CA ASP A 411 -12.55 12.55 -4.30
C ASP A 411 -13.62 12.34 -3.22
N TYR A 412 -13.22 12.52 -1.95
CA TYR A 412 -14.08 12.32 -0.81
C TYR A 412 -14.45 13.64 -0.14
N PHE A 413 -15.70 13.73 0.30
CA PHE A 413 -16.09 14.72 1.30
C PHE A 413 -15.59 14.24 2.67
N THR A 414 -14.88 15.10 3.37
CA THR A 414 -14.29 14.78 4.68
C THR A 414 -14.68 15.77 5.76
N GLY A 415 -14.65 15.31 7.02
CA GLY A 415 -14.89 16.15 8.18
C GLY A 415 -14.15 15.64 9.41
N HIS A 416 -13.31 16.48 10.02
CA HIS A 416 -12.53 16.14 11.21
C HIS A 416 -12.99 16.93 12.42
N VAL A 417 -13.46 16.23 13.44
CA VAL A 417 -13.84 16.87 14.72
C VAL A 417 -12.64 16.89 15.65
N LEU A 418 -12.28 18.08 16.13
CA LEU A 418 -11.24 18.28 17.14
C LEU A 418 -11.85 18.79 18.44
N ASP A 419 -11.36 18.28 19.56
CA ASP A 419 -11.44 18.98 20.85
C ASP A 419 -10.58 20.25 20.74
N ALA A 420 -11.20 21.42 20.73
CA ALA A 420 -10.50 22.69 20.49
C ALA A 420 -9.43 22.99 21.54
N ARG A 421 -9.59 22.51 22.78
CA ARG A 421 -8.65 22.74 23.86
C ARG A 421 -7.39 21.89 23.77
N THR A 422 -7.56 20.60 23.44
CA THR A 422 -6.45 19.64 23.41
C THR A 422 -5.87 19.46 22.01
N GLY A 423 -6.61 19.80 20.96
CA GLY A 423 -6.28 19.49 19.58
C GLY A 423 -6.51 18.03 19.20
N LYS A 424 -7.13 17.22 20.07
CA LYS A 424 -7.33 15.80 19.84
C LYS A 424 -8.41 15.55 18.79
N GLN A 425 -8.13 14.71 17.80
CA GLN A 425 -9.09 14.24 16.81
C GLN A 425 -10.06 13.25 17.47
N VAL A 426 -11.33 13.61 17.58
CA VAL A 426 -12.34 12.83 18.31
C VAL A 426 -13.32 12.09 17.40
N ALA A 427 -13.53 12.58 16.17
CA ALA A 427 -14.33 11.88 15.17
C ALA A 427 -13.89 12.27 13.75
N VAL A 428 -14.20 11.39 12.77
CA VAL A 428 -13.91 11.60 11.35
C VAL A 428 -15.10 11.15 10.52
N LEU A 429 -15.48 11.97 9.54
CA LEU A 429 -16.42 11.67 8.46
C LEU A 429 -15.63 11.54 7.16
N LYS A 430 -15.89 10.48 6.37
CA LYS A 430 -15.34 10.29 5.02
C LYS A 430 -16.33 9.55 4.16
N HIS A 431 -16.80 10.16 3.06
CA HIS A 431 -17.68 9.51 2.09
C HIS A 431 -17.72 10.25 0.75
N GLN A 432 -18.17 9.56 -0.29
CA GLN A 432 -18.48 10.14 -1.60
C GLN A 432 -19.99 10.43 -1.67
N PHE A 433 -20.42 11.53 -1.06
CA PHE A 433 -21.81 11.98 -1.06
C PHE A 433 -22.11 12.95 -2.21
N ASP A 434 -23.41 13.26 -2.34
CA ASP A 434 -23.82 14.55 -2.86
C ASP A 434 -23.61 15.65 -1.81
N ALA A 435 -23.30 16.85 -2.26
CA ALA A 435 -22.92 17.96 -1.39
C ALA A 435 -23.97 18.34 -0.33
N ASP A 436 -25.28 18.12 -0.65
CA ASP A 436 -26.37 18.37 0.28
C ASP A 436 -26.42 17.35 1.43
N LEU A 437 -26.16 16.08 1.14
CA LEU A 437 -26.08 15.02 2.16
C LEU A 437 -24.89 15.25 3.07
N TYR A 438 -23.74 15.63 2.50
CA TYR A 438 -22.57 16.02 3.26
C TYR A 438 -22.89 17.15 4.26
N ALA A 439 -23.50 18.23 3.80
CA ALA A 439 -23.85 19.36 4.65
C ALA A 439 -24.79 18.94 5.81
N LYS A 440 -25.78 18.08 5.54
CA LYS A 440 -26.69 17.58 6.57
C LYS A 440 -25.99 16.69 7.60
N GLN A 441 -25.03 15.85 7.17
CA GLN A 441 -24.24 15.04 8.11
C GLN A 441 -23.28 15.91 8.94
N MET A 442 -22.67 16.94 8.34
CA MET A 442 -21.85 17.93 9.07
C MET A 442 -22.69 18.71 10.08
N TYR A 443 -23.93 19.09 9.73
CA TYR A 443 -24.88 19.69 10.67
C TYR A 443 -25.10 18.77 11.88
N CYS A 444 -25.46 17.51 11.64
CA CYS A 444 -25.73 16.53 12.69
C CYS A 444 -24.49 16.29 13.57
N LEU A 445 -23.33 16.21 12.95
CA LEU A 445 -22.05 16.02 13.68
C LEU A 445 -21.73 17.24 14.56
N GLY A 446 -21.95 18.46 14.04
CA GLY A 446 -21.78 19.70 14.81
C GLY A 446 -22.73 19.84 15.97
N MET A 447 -23.98 19.39 15.84
CA MET A 447 -24.96 19.30 16.92
C MET A 447 -24.57 18.24 17.97
N TYR A 448 -24.08 17.09 17.51
CA TYR A 448 -23.64 16.00 18.40
C TYR A 448 -22.49 16.44 19.30
N TYR A 449 -21.50 17.15 18.75
CA TYR A 449 -20.35 17.71 19.48
C TYR A 449 -20.60 19.13 19.99
N SER A 450 -21.86 19.45 20.33
CA SER A 450 -22.19 20.72 20.96
C SER A 450 -21.65 20.84 22.38
N SER A 451 -21.37 22.07 22.82
CA SER A 451 -20.98 22.40 24.19
C SER A 451 -22.01 23.31 24.84
N ARG A 452 -21.83 23.62 26.14
CA ARG A 452 -22.61 24.66 26.85
C ARG A 452 -21.67 25.78 27.26
N ASN A 453 -22.12 27.02 27.07
CA ASN A 453 -21.39 28.19 27.54
C ASN A 453 -21.59 28.39 29.08
N ASN A 454 -20.94 29.39 29.61
CA ASN A 454 -21.04 29.75 31.06
C ASN A 454 -22.47 30.10 31.51
N ARG A 455 -23.38 30.43 30.57
CA ARG A 455 -24.80 30.70 30.82
C ARG A 455 -25.68 29.45 30.69
N GLY A 456 -25.09 28.30 30.37
CA GLY A 456 -25.79 27.04 30.14
C GLY A 456 -26.43 26.91 28.74
N GLU A 457 -26.26 27.89 27.88
CA GLU A 457 -26.79 27.88 26.49
C GLU A 457 -26.00 26.91 25.63
N LEU A 458 -26.70 26.23 24.71
CA LEU A 458 -26.09 25.27 23.79
C LEU A 458 -25.29 25.99 22.70
N GLN A 459 -24.03 25.65 22.55
CA GLN A 459 -23.16 26.09 21.46
C GLN A 459 -22.81 24.88 20.57
N THR A 460 -23.17 24.95 19.31
CA THR A 460 -22.77 23.92 18.31
C THR A 460 -21.26 23.99 18.05
N ALA A 461 -20.67 22.93 17.53
CA ALA A 461 -19.27 22.95 17.12
C ALA A 461 -19.04 24.01 15.99
N LEU A 462 -17.88 24.65 15.97
CA LEU A 462 -17.52 25.54 14.85
C LEU A 462 -17.24 24.70 13.61
N ILE A 463 -17.93 24.97 12.48
CA ILE A 463 -17.69 24.28 11.21
C ILE A 463 -16.97 25.19 10.23
N GLY A 464 -15.82 24.70 9.67
CA GLY A 464 -15.11 25.33 8.58
C GLY A 464 -14.93 24.36 7.42
N ILE A 465 -15.65 24.55 6.33
CA ILE A 465 -15.57 23.73 5.12
C ILE A 465 -14.82 24.50 4.05
N GLU A 466 -13.98 23.80 3.27
CA GLU A 466 -13.36 24.39 2.08
C GLU A 466 -14.44 24.82 1.07
N CYS A 467 -14.21 25.99 0.44
CA CYS A 467 -15.19 26.58 -0.49
C CYS A 467 -14.63 26.86 -1.90
N ASN A 468 -13.49 26.25 -2.26
CA ASN A 468 -12.84 26.52 -3.53
C ASN A 468 -13.56 25.90 -4.71
N PHE A 469 -13.96 24.65 -4.59
CA PHE A 469 -14.62 23.89 -5.65
C PHE A 469 -16.14 23.96 -5.52
N ASP A 470 -16.66 23.81 -4.31
CA ASP A 470 -18.09 23.84 -4.07
C ASP A 470 -18.45 24.65 -2.80
N SER A 471 -19.20 25.71 -2.99
CA SER A 471 -19.75 26.50 -1.88
C SER A 471 -21.16 26.04 -1.45
N PHE A 472 -21.70 25.01 -2.10
CA PHE A 472 -23.05 24.52 -1.82
C PHE A 472 -23.19 23.98 -0.38
N PRO A 473 -22.26 23.18 0.18
CA PRO A 473 -22.39 22.71 1.56
C PRO A 473 -22.53 23.85 2.59
N ILE A 474 -21.85 24.97 2.39
CA ILE A 474 -21.92 26.14 3.27
C ILE A 474 -23.30 26.79 3.16
N ARG A 475 -23.81 27.02 1.94
CA ARG A 475 -25.15 27.57 1.72
C ARG A 475 -26.24 26.66 2.28
N GLU A 476 -26.07 25.36 2.18
CA GLU A 476 -26.99 24.39 2.74
C GLU A 476 -26.99 24.43 4.27
N LEU A 477 -25.84 24.55 4.91
CA LEU A 477 -25.75 24.77 6.37
C LEU A 477 -26.45 26.06 6.80
N GLU A 478 -26.26 27.17 6.06
CA GLU A 478 -27.00 28.42 6.30
C GLU A 478 -28.51 28.23 6.15
N ARG A 479 -28.96 27.56 5.10
CA ARG A 479 -30.38 27.26 4.86
C ARG A 479 -30.99 26.41 5.98
N LEU A 480 -30.21 25.49 6.56
CA LEU A 480 -30.59 24.67 7.68
C LEU A 480 -30.50 25.39 9.04
N GLY A 481 -30.03 26.64 9.06
CA GLY A 481 -29.91 27.47 10.25
C GLY A 481 -28.66 27.17 11.10
N TYR A 482 -27.63 26.54 10.54
CA TYR A 482 -26.37 26.33 11.25
C TYR A 482 -25.47 27.55 11.10
N MET A 483 -25.41 28.41 12.12
CA MET A 483 -24.74 29.70 12.03
C MET A 483 -23.33 29.72 12.62
N ASN A 484 -22.94 28.71 13.41
CA ASN A 484 -21.60 28.64 13.98
C ASN A 484 -20.60 28.08 12.97
N MET A 485 -20.34 28.87 11.93
CA MET A 485 -19.42 28.55 10.85
C MET A 485 -18.20 29.47 10.88
N TYR A 486 -17.07 28.97 10.39
CA TYR A 486 -15.85 29.75 10.25
C TYR A 486 -16.05 30.95 9.33
N VAL A 487 -15.66 32.12 9.83
CA VAL A 487 -15.80 33.42 9.13
C VAL A 487 -14.43 33.86 8.62
N ARG A 488 -14.29 33.93 7.32
CA ARG A 488 -13.13 34.55 6.69
C ARG A 488 -13.37 36.02 6.39
N GLN A 489 -12.32 36.85 6.40
CA GLN A 489 -12.35 38.22 5.95
C GLN A 489 -11.78 38.30 4.54
N GLU A 490 -12.52 38.87 3.60
CA GLU A 490 -12.08 39.14 2.23
C GLU A 490 -12.10 40.67 1.99
N GLU A 491 -11.00 41.18 1.49
CA GLU A 491 -10.94 42.56 1.04
C GLU A 491 -11.48 42.68 -0.39
N ASP A 492 -12.52 43.45 -0.58
CA ASP A 492 -13.06 43.74 -1.90
C ASP A 492 -12.06 44.60 -2.68
N THR A 493 -11.54 44.04 -3.76
CA THR A 493 -10.48 44.65 -4.60
C THR A 493 -10.87 45.97 -5.24
N TYR A 494 -12.18 46.28 -5.35
CA TYR A 494 -12.67 47.53 -5.94
C TYR A 494 -12.96 48.61 -4.89
N THR A 495 -13.43 48.20 -3.72
CA THR A 495 -13.89 49.18 -2.71
C THR A 495 -12.95 49.25 -1.51
N GLY A 496 -11.97 48.35 -1.36
CA GLY A 496 -11.10 48.22 -0.19
C GLY A 496 -11.85 47.87 1.09
N ARG A 497 -13.13 47.46 1.01
CA ARG A 497 -13.95 47.12 2.17
C ARG A 497 -13.72 45.64 2.55
N LEU A 498 -13.51 45.42 3.84
CA LEU A 498 -13.47 44.05 4.40
C LEU A 498 -14.90 43.49 4.45
N THR A 499 -15.13 42.41 3.74
CA THR A 499 -16.36 41.60 3.80
C THR A 499 -16.15 40.34 4.57
N LYS A 500 -17.14 39.92 5.35
CA LYS A 500 -17.14 38.66 6.10
C LYS A 500 -17.91 37.61 5.29
N ARG A 501 -17.31 36.45 5.08
CA ARG A 501 -17.95 35.31 4.39
C ARG A 501 -17.69 34.01 5.13
N PHE A 502 -18.65 33.13 5.09
CA PHE A 502 -18.49 31.77 5.65
C PHE A 502 -17.60 30.89 4.78
N GLY A 503 -16.99 29.90 5.44
CA GLY A 503 -16.16 28.86 4.82
C GLY A 503 -14.68 29.20 4.74
N PHE A 504 -13.88 28.18 4.62
CA PHE A 504 -12.42 28.27 4.49
C PHE A 504 -12.02 28.33 3.02
N ARG A 505 -11.08 29.20 2.67
CA ARG A 505 -10.54 29.29 1.31
C ARG A 505 -9.09 28.84 1.29
N THR A 506 -8.83 27.82 0.47
CA THR A 506 -7.48 27.35 0.21
C THR A 506 -6.93 28.04 -1.02
N ASP A 507 -5.86 28.80 -0.87
CA ASP A 507 -5.18 29.52 -1.94
C ASP A 507 -3.66 29.33 -1.86
N ARG A 508 -2.91 30.06 -2.70
CA ARG A 508 -1.45 29.99 -2.75
C ARG A 508 -0.76 30.36 -1.43
N ASN A 509 -1.41 31.12 -0.57
CA ASN A 509 -0.86 31.57 0.71
C ASN A 509 -1.36 30.70 1.87
N SER A 510 -2.65 30.36 1.90
CA SER A 510 -3.26 29.60 3.00
C SER A 510 -2.87 28.12 2.96
N ARG A 511 -2.82 27.47 1.77
CA ARG A 511 -2.48 26.04 1.66
C ARG A 511 -1.10 25.69 2.25
N PRO A 512 0.01 26.38 1.92
CA PRO A 512 1.30 26.07 2.55
C PRO A 512 1.30 26.28 4.06
N ARG A 513 0.56 27.28 4.55
CA ARG A 513 0.47 27.61 5.98
C ARG A 513 -0.23 26.50 6.76
N VAL A 514 -1.41 26.07 6.32
CA VAL A 514 -2.15 25.01 7.01
C VAL A 514 -1.42 23.68 6.99
N ILE A 515 -0.74 23.36 5.88
CA ILE A 515 0.09 22.16 5.77
C ILE A 515 1.30 22.26 6.72
N SER A 516 1.99 23.39 6.77
CA SER A 516 3.14 23.57 7.69
C SER A 516 2.72 23.46 9.16
N ASN A 517 1.55 23.99 9.51
CA ASN A 517 0.97 23.84 10.85
C ASN A 517 0.70 22.36 11.16
N LEU A 518 0.08 21.63 10.23
CA LEU A 518 -0.19 20.19 10.40
C LEU A 518 1.11 19.37 10.51
N VAL A 519 2.15 19.70 9.74
CA VAL A 519 3.48 19.08 9.84
C VAL A 519 4.07 19.27 11.25
N GLN A 520 3.95 20.49 11.81
CA GLN A 520 4.41 20.76 13.16
C GLN A 520 3.64 19.92 14.19
N ILE A 521 2.32 19.81 14.07
CA ILE A 521 1.47 19.02 14.96
C ILE A 521 1.85 17.53 14.89
N VAL A 522 2.06 16.98 13.69
CA VAL A 522 2.51 15.60 13.52
C VAL A 522 3.86 15.39 14.21
N ARG A 523 4.80 16.30 14.05
CA ARG A 523 6.13 16.20 14.66
C ARG A 523 6.09 16.28 16.19
N GLU A 524 5.25 17.14 16.75
CA GLU A 524 5.24 17.44 18.20
C GLU A 524 4.19 16.62 18.97
N SER A 525 3.11 16.20 18.33
CA SER A 525 1.92 15.66 19.00
C SER A 525 1.15 14.64 18.17
N THR A 526 1.82 13.71 17.51
CA THR A 526 1.19 12.67 16.64
C THR A 526 0.13 11.84 17.39
N ASN A 527 0.24 11.73 18.71
CA ASN A 527 -0.71 11.03 19.58
C ASN A 527 -2.12 11.67 19.60
N LEU A 528 -2.27 12.89 19.12
CA LEU A 528 -3.57 13.56 18.99
C LEU A 528 -4.40 13.02 17.81
N LEU A 529 -3.75 12.37 16.82
CA LEU A 529 -4.38 11.84 15.61
C LEU A 529 -4.86 10.42 15.87
N ASN A 530 -6.15 10.16 15.69
CA ASN A 530 -6.78 8.90 16.04
C ASN A 530 -7.26 8.08 14.84
N ASP A 531 -7.42 8.69 13.66
CA ASP A 531 -7.97 8.01 12.49
C ASP A 531 -6.88 7.36 11.65
N LYS A 532 -7.09 6.06 11.40
CA LYS A 532 -6.17 5.24 10.59
C LYS A 532 -6.05 5.75 9.17
N ASP A 533 -7.20 6.01 8.52
CA ASP A 533 -7.22 6.38 7.10
C ASP A 533 -6.52 7.73 6.87
N THR A 534 -6.68 8.68 7.81
CA THR A 534 -5.98 9.98 7.79
C THR A 534 -4.46 9.80 7.89
N LEU A 535 -3.99 8.94 8.79
CA LEU A 535 -2.56 8.67 8.95
C LEU A 535 -1.98 7.95 7.73
N GLU A 536 -2.73 7.02 7.13
CA GLU A 536 -2.33 6.34 5.89
C GLU A 536 -2.25 7.32 4.71
N GLU A 537 -3.18 8.27 4.61
CA GLU A 537 -3.17 9.30 3.58
C GLU A 537 -1.99 10.28 3.75
N MET A 538 -1.62 10.62 4.98
CA MET A 538 -0.41 11.41 5.27
C MET A 538 0.87 10.77 4.73
N LEU A 539 0.96 9.44 4.69
CA LEU A 539 2.13 8.73 4.17
C LEU A 539 2.27 8.87 2.64
N THR A 540 1.18 9.17 1.93
CA THR A 540 1.16 9.40 0.48
C THR A 540 1.20 10.89 0.12
N PHE A 541 1.30 11.78 1.10
CA PHE A 541 1.32 13.22 0.88
C PHE A 541 2.77 13.70 0.74
N VAL A 542 3.17 14.05 -0.48
CA VAL A 542 4.56 14.23 -0.89
C VAL A 542 4.82 15.61 -1.49
N ARG A 543 6.10 16.00 -1.63
CA ARG A 543 6.49 17.13 -2.48
C ARG A 543 6.64 16.63 -3.90
N ASN A 544 5.90 17.26 -4.83
CA ASN A 544 6.07 16.99 -6.26
C ASN A 544 7.41 17.54 -6.79
N GLU A 545 7.70 17.29 -8.07
CA GLU A 545 8.93 17.77 -8.75
C GLU A 545 9.11 19.30 -8.68
N LYS A 546 8.03 20.04 -8.49
CA LYS A 546 8.04 21.51 -8.33
C LYS A 546 8.13 21.95 -6.86
N GLY A 547 8.33 21.01 -5.94
CA GLY A 547 8.40 21.24 -4.49
C GLY A 547 7.05 21.53 -3.82
N ARG A 548 5.92 21.36 -4.50
CA ARG A 548 4.58 21.61 -3.94
C ARG A 548 4.06 20.39 -3.20
N PRO A 549 3.41 20.60 -2.04
CA PRO A 549 2.73 19.54 -1.29
C PRO A 549 1.46 19.07 -2.02
N GLU A 550 1.38 17.78 -2.31
CA GLU A 550 0.19 17.17 -2.92
C GLU A 550 0.16 15.66 -2.67
N ALA A 551 -0.97 15.02 -2.91
CA ALA A 551 -1.05 13.57 -2.89
C ALA A 551 -0.20 12.96 -4.01
N GLN A 552 0.40 11.81 -3.75
CA GLN A 552 1.10 11.01 -4.75
C GLN A 552 0.12 10.59 -5.87
N GLU A 553 0.60 10.42 -7.09
CA GLU A 553 -0.24 9.99 -8.23
C GLU A 553 -1.05 8.73 -7.87
N GLY A 554 -2.37 8.81 -8.03
CA GLY A 554 -3.31 7.75 -7.64
C GLY A 554 -3.68 7.68 -6.16
N ALA A 555 -3.23 8.63 -5.33
CA ALA A 555 -3.64 8.81 -3.94
C ALA A 555 -4.51 10.07 -3.77
N HIS A 556 -5.13 10.22 -2.59
CA HIS A 556 -5.99 11.35 -2.23
C HIS A 556 -5.34 12.18 -1.13
N ASP A 557 -5.74 13.46 -1.00
CA ASP A 557 -5.34 14.35 0.09
C ASP A 557 -6.52 14.98 0.86
N ASP A 558 -7.73 14.47 0.65
CA ASP A 558 -8.97 15.01 1.21
C ASP A 558 -8.99 14.97 2.75
N LEU A 559 -8.55 13.86 3.36
CA LEU A 559 -8.46 13.74 4.83
C LEU A 559 -7.34 14.61 5.39
N VAL A 560 -6.22 14.70 4.71
CA VAL A 560 -5.09 15.56 5.12
C VAL A 560 -5.53 17.02 5.09
N MET A 561 -6.20 17.45 4.04
CA MET A 561 -6.66 18.82 3.89
C MET A 561 -7.78 19.16 4.88
N GLY A 562 -8.78 18.29 5.03
CA GLY A 562 -9.85 18.47 6.00
C GLY A 562 -9.33 18.59 7.44
N LEU A 563 -8.33 17.79 7.81
CA LEU A 563 -7.67 17.88 9.12
C LEU A 563 -6.84 19.16 9.26
N ALA A 564 -6.10 19.57 8.23
CA ALA A 564 -5.33 20.80 8.25
C ALA A 564 -6.24 22.03 8.45
N ILE A 565 -7.41 22.05 7.81
CA ILE A 565 -8.43 23.07 8.02
C ILE A 565 -8.97 23.03 9.45
N ALA A 566 -9.23 21.83 10.03
CA ALA A 566 -9.70 21.71 11.38
C ALA A 566 -8.72 22.33 12.40
N TYR A 567 -7.43 22.10 12.24
CA TYR A 567 -6.41 22.71 13.10
C TYR A 567 -6.28 24.24 12.90
N GLU A 568 -6.48 24.72 11.69
CA GLU A 568 -6.42 26.16 11.41
C GLU A 568 -7.59 26.94 12.05
N ILE A 569 -8.80 26.40 11.96
CA ILE A 569 -9.98 27.06 12.51
C ILE A 569 -10.12 26.91 14.03
N LYS A 570 -9.40 25.99 14.63
CA LYS A 570 -9.47 25.67 16.07
C LYS A 570 -9.29 26.90 16.94
N ASP A 571 -8.39 27.80 16.59
CA ASP A 571 -8.08 28.96 17.39
C ASP A 571 -9.23 29.99 17.39
N GLN A 572 -10.05 30.04 16.34
CA GLN A 572 -11.23 30.91 16.33
C GLN A 572 -12.24 30.50 17.43
N VAL A 573 -12.32 29.22 17.76
CA VAL A 573 -13.17 28.71 18.86
C VAL A 573 -12.70 29.20 20.23
N LEU A 574 -11.39 29.28 20.43
CA LEU A 574 -10.79 29.64 21.70
C LEU A 574 -10.86 31.13 22.00
N PHE A 575 -10.77 31.97 20.93
CA PHE A 575 -10.72 33.43 21.06
C PHE A 575 -12.07 34.13 20.87
N SER A 576 -13.15 33.42 20.50
CA SER A 576 -14.48 34.01 20.37
C SER A 576 -15.10 34.20 21.75
N GLU A 577 -15.09 35.42 22.30
CA GLU A 577 -15.75 35.77 23.53
C GLU A 577 -17.25 36.06 23.37
N GLU A 578 -17.75 36.33 22.18
CA GLU A 578 -19.17 36.57 21.91
C GLU A 578 -19.81 35.44 21.12
N PRO A 579 -20.86 34.79 21.61
CA PRO A 579 -21.64 33.85 20.81
C PRO A 579 -22.45 34.61 19.78
N ILE A 580 -22.42 34.12 18.53
CA ILE A 580 -23.44 34.49 17.54
C ILE A 580 -24.73 33.83 18.06
N THR A 581 -25.60 34.60 18.70
CA THR A 581 -26.87 34.11 19.22
C THR A 581 -27.82 33.83 18.07
N VAL A 582 -28.15 32.57 17.86
CA VAL A 582 -29.34 32.17 17.08
C VAL A 582 -30.39 31.72 18.10
N GLU A 583 -31.41 32.49 18.29
CA GLU A 583 -32.64 32.06 18.97
C GLU A 583 -33.36 31.05 18.08
N GLN A 584 -33.02 29.79 18.22
CA GLN A 584 -33.85 28.69 17.77
C GLN A 584 -34.26 27.87 18.96
N GLN A 585 -35.54 27.89 19.27
CA GLN A 585 -36.15 26.96 20.24
C GLN A 585 -36.11 25.54 19.65
N PHE A 586 -35.09 24.79 20.01
CA PHE A 586 -35.05 23.37 19.72
C PHE A 586 -35.85 22.62 20.78
N ASN A 587 -37.08 22.20 20.45
CA ASN A 587 -37.85 21.28 21.27
C ASN A 587 -37.33 19.86 21.06
N PHE A 588 -36.43 19.44 21.94
CA PHE A 588 -36.03 18.05 22.02
C PHE A 588 -36.87 17.35 23.10
N SER A 589 -37.77 16.47 22.69
CA SER A 589 -38.46 15.59 23.63
C SER A 589 -37.49 14.54 24.15
N VAL A 590 -37.21 14.59 25.46
CA VAL A 590 -36.47 13.53 26.16
C VAL A 590 -37.43 12.38 26.42
N GLU A 591 -37.55 11.45 25.44
CA GLU A 591 -38.10 10.14 25.74
C GLU A 591 -37.00 9.27 26.37
N LYS A 592 -37.29 8.67 27.51
CA LYS A 592 -36.41 7.68 28.13
C LYS A 592 -36.17 6.56 27.11
N PRO A 593 -34.93 6.08 26.97
CA PRO A 593 -34.64 5.04 25.97
C PRO A 593 -35.39 3.77 26.34
N ALA A 594 -36.33 3.36 25.50
CA ALA A 594 -36.79 1.99 25.50
C ALA A 594 -35.61 1.14 24.99
N GLN A 595 -35.07 0.27 25.83
CA GLN A 595 -34.13 -0.74 25.42
C GLN A 595 -34.81 -1.62 24.36
N LYS A 596 -34.54 -1.33 23.09
CA LYS A 596 -34.74 -2.26 21.98
C LYS A 596 -33.39 -2.51 21.35
N ASP A 597 -33.11 -3.76 21.13
CA ASP A 597 -31.87 -4.41 20.67
C ASP A 597 -31.43 -4.04 19.24
N TYR A 598 -31.66 -2.80 18.78
CA TYR A 598 -31.35 -2.32 17.43
C TYR A 598 -30.45 -1.08 17.39
N GLY A 599 -29.52 -0.95 18.29
CA GLY A 599 -28.39 -0.02 18.12
C GLY A 599 -28.71 1.46 17.86
N GLU A 600 -29.94 1.93 17.99
CA GLU A 600 -30.31 3.35 17.84
C GLU A 600 -30.09 4.10 19.14
N THR A 601 -29.34 5.21 19.08
CA THR A 601 -29.13 6.10 20.22
C THR A 601 -29.71 7.48 19.90
N VAL A 602 -30.66 7.94 20.68
CA VAL A 602 -31.15 9.33 20.60
C VAL A 602 -30.06 10.25 21.16
N ILE A 603 -29.78 11.34 20.48
CA ILE A 603 -28.82 12.35 20.95
C ILE A 603 -29.49 13.09 22.13
N PRO A 604 -28.99 12.97 23.38
CA PRO A 604 -29.46 13.82 24.46
C PRO A 604 -28.93 15.21 24.23
N VAL A 605 -29.77 16.18 24.28
CA VAL A 605 -29.43 17.60 24.19
C VAL A 605 -29.34 18.19 25.58
#